data_dc0d57120061d31ce5b98d34515dc5c1
#
_entry.id   dc0d57120061d31ce5b98d34515dc5c1
#
_cell.length_a   1.000
_cell.length_b   1.000
_cell.length_c   1.000
_cell.angle_alpha   90.00
_cell.angle_beta   90.00
_cell.angle_gamma   90.00
#
_symmetry.space_group_name_H-M   'P 1'
#
loop_
_entity.id
_entity.type
_entity.pdbx_description
1 polymer ?
#
loop_
_entity_poly.entity_id
_entity_poly.type
_entity_poly.pdbx_seq_one_letter_code
_entity_poly.pdbx_strand_id
1 'polypeptide(L)'
;MTKALSAALTFTLIALAVVSFSSVAHADETKMLGVITKIDCAGKDAKTASVVLKDNKSENTVSITVNDDLTLDKFKDHRIVEGDEIRCKYETKDGKNVSTYFRKTAGC
;
A
#
# COMPACT_ATOMS: atom_id res chain seq x y z
N MET A 1 1.15 42.17 -41.19
CA MET A 1 1.55 41.48 -41.42
C MET A 1 2.29 40.48 -40.86
N THR A 2 3.24 40.42 -40.62
CA THR A 2 4.03 39.41 -40.24
C THR A 2 3.99 38.96 -38.89
N LYS A 3 3.33 39.61 -38.08
CA LYS A 3 3.31 39.27 -36.88
C LYS A 3 2.75 38.00 -36.52
N ALA A 4 1.98 37.49 -37.11
CA ALA A 4 1.28 36.34 -36.73
C ALA A 4 2.17 35.20 -36.45
N LEU A 5 3.27 35.17 -36.97
CA LEU A 5 4.02 34.05 -36.81
C LEU A 5 4.51 33.77 -35.52
N SER A 6 4.84 34.63 -34.81
CA SER A 6 5.46 34.35 -33.61
C SER A 6 4.65 33.53 -32.65
N ALA A 7 3.44 33.63 -32.78
CA ALA A 7 2.61 32.93 -31.88
C ALA A 7 2.80 31.45 -31.89
N ALA A 8 3.05 30.92 -32.92
CA ALA A 8 3.10 29.51 -33.01
C ALA A 8 4.19 28.91 -32.23
N LEU A 9 5.17 29.61 -32.03
CA LEU A 9 6.21 29.05 -31.37
C LEU A 9 6.04 28.66 -29.99
N THR A 10 5.47 29.40 -29.26
CA THR A 10 5.35 29.13 -27.93
C THR A 10 4.72 27.87 -27.57
N PHE A 11 3.82 27.42 -28.35
CA PHE A 11 3.12 26.31 -28.06
C PHE A 11 3.84 25.07 -27.90
N THR A 12 4.81 24.87 -28.61
CA THR A 12 5.43 23.64 -28.58
C THR A 12 6.13 23.33 -27.30
N LEU A 13 6.57 24.26 -26.63
CA LEU A 13 7.20 24.01 -25.46
C LEU A 13 6.52 23.28 -24.42
N ILE A 14 5.38 23.62 -24.21
CA ILE A 14 4.58 23.02 -23.23
C ILE A 14 4.51 21.55 -23.25
N ALA A 15 4.41 21.00 -24.33
CA ALA A 15 4.20 19.60 -24.44
C ALA A 15 5.29 18.81 -23.77
N LEU A 16 6.42 19.32 -23.77
CA LEU A 16 7.47 18.60 -23.24
C LEU A 16 7.45 18.35 -21.80
N ALA A 17 7.07 19.25 -21.10
CA ALA A 17 7.09 19.14 -19.71
C ALA A 17 6.32 18.00 -19.15
N VAL A 18 5.30 17.69 -19.75
CA VAL A 18 4.45 16.71 -19.25
C VAL A 18 5.01 15.35 -19.17
N VAL A 19 5.79 15.00 -20.04
CA VAL A 19 6.25 13.70 -20.09
C VAL A 19 7.09 13.29 -18.98
N SER A 20 7.76 14.20 -18.44
CA SER A 20 8.76 13.83 -17.62
C SER A 20 8.44 13.07 -16.41
N PHE A 21 7.31 13.23 -15.82
CA PHE A 21 7.19 12.52 -14.71
C PHE A 21 6.51 11.29 -14.63
N SER A 22 6.11 10.83 -15.61
CA SER A 22 5.41 9.63 -15.56
C SER A 22 6.32 8.49 -15.18
N SER A 23 7.55 8.69 -15.14
CA SER A 23 8.38 7.56 -14.92
C SER A 23 8.51 7.13 -13.51
N VAL A 24 7.99 7.82 -12.63
CA VAL A 24 8.15 7.44 -11.34
C VAL A 24 7.36 6.30 -10.96
N ALA A 25 7.73 5.19 -11.14
CA ALA A 25 6.94 4.10 -10.91
C ALA A 25 7.16 3.41 -9.63
N HIS A 26 8.07 3.74 -8.86
CA HIS A 26 8.29 2.99 -7.71
C HIS A 26 7.43 3.39 -6.57
N ALA A 27 6.68 2.50 -6.05
CA ALA A 27 5.96 2.74 -4.84
C ALA A 27 6.92 2.46 -3.70
N ASP A 28 7.06 3.35 -2.80
CA ASP A 28 7.95 3.13 -1.70
C ASP A 28 7.34 2.14 -0.72
N GLU A 29 8.11 1.18 -0.33
CA GLU A 29 7.68 0.19 0.62
C GLU A 29 7.92 0.74 2.02
N THR A 30 6.91 0.70 2.85
CA THR A 30 6.99 1.16 4.23
C THR A 30 7.05 -0.04 5.16
N LYS A 31 7.94 -0.01 6.11
CA LYS A 31 8.06 -1.08 7.09
C LYS A 31 7.43 -0.63 8.39
N MET A 32 6.71 -1.52 9.04
CA MET A 32 6.16 -1.18 10.35
C MET A 32 6.11 -2.41 11.26
N LEU A 33 6.04 -2.17 12.53
CA LEU A 33 5.88 -3.20 13.52
C LEU A 33 4.67 -2.77 14.35
N GLY A 34 3.65 -3.55 14.35
CA GLY A 34 2.42 -3.17 15.04
C GLY A 34 1.60 -4.35 15.51
N VAL A 35 0.58 -4.07 16.26
CA VAL A 35 -0.30 -5.09 16.81
C VAL A 35 -1.62 -5.04 16.07
N ILE A 36 -2.16 -6.20 15.74
CA ILE A 36 -3.44 -6.26 15.05
C ILE A 36 -4.55 -5.86 15.99
N THR A 37 -5.31 -4.85 15.60
CA THR A 37 -6.47 -4.44 16.37
C THR A 37 -7.76 -4.95 15.75
N LYS A 38 -7.76 -5.25 14.45
CA LYS A 38 -8.95 -5.75 13.79
C LYS A 38 -8.55 -6.53 12.54
N ILE A 39 -9.22 -7.64 12.30
CA ILE A 39 -9.07 -8.40 11.07
C ILE A 39 -10.46 -8.52 10.43
N ASP A 40 -10.56 -8.13 9.19
CA ASP A 40 -11.80 -8.24 8.46
C ASP A 40 -11.55 -9.12 7.24
N CYS A 41 -11.89 -10.39 7.36
CA CYS A 41 -11.70 -11.36 6.30
C CYS A 41 -13.08 -11.90 5.96
N ALA A 42 -13.49 -11.73 4.76
CA ALA A 42 -14.87 -11.97 4.37
C ALA A 42 -15.30 -13.42 4.29
N GLY A 43 -14.53 -14.35 4.69
CA GLY A 43 -14.96 -15.75 4.66
C GLY A 43 -13.88 -16.64 4.15
N LYS A 44 -14.17 -17.93 4.03
CA LYS A 44 -13.17 -18.88 3.65
C LYS A 44 -12.67 -18.71 2.23
N ASP A 45 -13.51 -18.17 1.38
CA ASP A 45 -13.13 -17.97 0.00
C ASP A 45 -12.61 -16.56 -0.27
N ALA A 46 -12.40 -15.78 0.77
CA ALA A 46 -11.95 -14.42 0.58
C ALA A 46 -10.56 -14.41 -0.05
N LYS A 47 -10.38 -13.56 -1.02
CA LYS A 47 -9.09 -13.41 -1.67
C LYS A 47 -8.36 -12.20 -1.15
N THR A 48 -8.98 -11.42 -0.31
CA THR A 48 -8.35 -10.27 0.33
C THR A 48 -8.88 -10.13 1.74
N ALA A 49 -8.12 -9.51 2.58
CA ALA A 49 -8.53 -9.18 3.92
C ALA A 49 -8.05 -7.78 4.26
N SER A 50 -8.75 -7.12 5.15
CA SER A 50 -8.35 -5.81 5.63
C SER A 50 -7.95 -5.97 7.08
N VAL A 51 -6.79 -5.48 7.43
CA VAL A 51 -6.25 -5.61 8.76
C VAL A 51 -5.86 -4.24 9.27
N VAL A 52 -6.22 -3.93 10.49
CA VAL A 52 -5.81 -2.68 11.09
C VAL A 52 -4.70 -2.97 12.09
N LEU A 53 -3.56 -2.34 11.89
CA LEU A 53 -2.41 -2.49 12.76
C LEU A 53 -2.17 -1.20 13.52
N LYS A 54 -1.87 -1.33 14.80
CA LYS A 54 -1.51 -0.17 15.62
C LYS A 54 0.01 -0.17 15.73
N ASP A 55 0.64 0.88 15.24
CA ASP A 55 2.09 0.98 15.23
C ASP A 55 2.63 1.08 16.64
N ASN A 56 3.60 0.26 16.96
CA ASN A 56 4.17 0.23 18.31
C ASN A 56 4.92 1.50 18.68
N LYS A 57 5.40 2.23 17.70
CA LYS A 57 6.16 3.43 17.99
C LYS A 57 5.30 4.67 18.09
N SER A 58 4.42 4.86 17.15
CA SER A 58 3.62 6.08 17.08
C SER A 58 2.24 5.91 17.64
N GLU A 59 1.84 4.69 17.84
CA GLU A 59 0.48 4.34 18.28
C GLU A 59 -0.60 4.73 17.27
N ASN A 60 -0.21 5.08 16.08
CA ASN A 60 -1.17 5.35 15.03
C ASN A 60 -1.67 4.05 14.43
N THR A 61 -2.87 4.06 13.93
CA THR A 61 -3.41 2.86 13.29
C THR A 61 -3.28 2.98 11.78
N VAL A 62 -2.98 1.88 11.13
CA VAL A 62 -2.84 1.83 9.69
C VAL A 62 -3.66 0.66 9.18
N SER A 63 -4.45 0.90 8.16
CA SER A 63 -5.25 -0.15 7.54
C SER A 63 -4.46 -0.77 6.41
N ILE A 64 -4.28 -2.07 6.43
CA ILE A 64 -3.47 -2.80 5.45
C ILE A 64 -4.35 -3.79 4.71
N THR A 65 -4.23 -3.82 3.40
CA THR A 65 -4.92 -4.82 2.59
C THR A 65 -3.97 -5.99 2.37
N VAL A 66 -4.43 -7.17 2.70
CA VAL A 66 -3.66 -8.40 2.53
C VAL A 66 -4.32 -9.22 1.44
N ASN A 67 -3.59 -9.53 0.38
CA ASN A 67 -4.13 -10.36 -0.69
C ASN A 67 -3.21 -11.54 -1.00
N ASP A 68 -2.36 -11.89 -0.09
CA ASP A 68 -1.44 -12.99 -0.23
C ASP A 68 -2.07 -14.26 0.32
N ASP A 69 -2.14 -15.30 -0.46
CA ASP A 69 -2.81 -16.54 -0.08
C ASP A 69 -2.24 -17.16 1.20
N LEU A 70 -0.95 -17.11 1.36
CA LEU A 70 -0.35 -17.72 2.53
C LEU A 70 -0.77 -16.99 3.81
N THR A 71 -0.84 -15.68 3.75
CA THR A 71 -1.24 -14.91 4.91
C THR A 71 -2.73 -15.06 5.16
N LEU A 72 -3.51 -15.10 4.10
CA LEU A 72 -4.95 -15.29 4.24
C LEU A 72 -5.26 -16.64 4.89
N ASP A 73 -4.51 -17.66 4.55
CA ASP A 73 -4.70 -18.96 5.15
C ASP A 73 -4.41 -18.91 6.66
N LYS A 74 -3.46 -18.12 7.07
CA LYS A 74 -3.14 -18.01 8.48
C LYS A 74 -4.27 -17.32 9.24
N PHE A 75 -4.96 -16.39 8.60
CA PHE A 75 -6.11 -15.77 9.22
C PHE A 75 -7.26 -16.80 9.34
N LYS A 76 -7.47 -17.57 8.30
CA LYS A 76 -8.55 -18.55 8.28
C LYS A 76 -8.33 -19.66 9.29
N ASP A 77 -7.08 -20.03 9.50
CA ASP A 77 -6.73 -21.08 10.43
C ASP A 77 -6.52 -20.57 11.85
N HIS A 78 -6.71 -19.30 12.06
CA HIS A 78 -6.54 -18.65 13.36
C HIS A 78 -5.10 -18.75 13.86
N ARG A 79 -4.14 -18.83 12.96
CA ARG A 79 -2.74 -18.80 13.33
C ARG A 79 -2.26 -17.37 13.54
N ILE A 80 -2.96 -16.41 12.93
CA ILE A 80 -2.74 -15.00 13.15
C ILE A 80 -4.09 -14.42 13.56
N VAL A 81 -4.16 -13.81 14.70
CA VAL A 81 -5.40 -13.27 15.26
C VAL A 81 -5.19 -11.89 15.81
N GLU A 82 -6.27 -11.23 16.18
CA GLU A 82 -6.21 -9.91 16.81
C GLU A 82 -5.36 -9.98 18.06
N GLY A 83 -4.53 -9.01 18.29
CA GLY A 83 -3.63 -8.99 19.43
C GLY A 83 -2.22 -9.45 19.10
N ASP A 84 -2.03 -10.07 17.95
CA ASP A 84 -0.70 -10.52 17.56
C ASP A 84 0.15 -9.35 17.07
N GLU A 85 1.44 -9.41 17.37
CA GLU A 85 2.37 -8.42 16.87
C GLU A 85 2.86 -8.85 15.50
N ILE A 86 2.84 -7.95 14.56
CA ILE A 86 3.14 -8.23 13.17
C ILE A 86 4.24 -7.33 12.65
N ARG A 87 5.19 -7.92 11.93
CA ARG A 87 6.15 -7.16 11.17
C ARG A 87 5.59 -7.10 9.75
N CYS A 88 5.34 -5.91 9.25
CA CYS A 88 4.66 -5.72 7.98
C CYS A 88 5.42 -4.75 7.11
N LYS A 89 5.42 -5.03 5.81
CA LYS A 89 5.89 -4.08 4.83
C LYS A 89 4.74 -3.88 3.87
N TYR A 90 4.49 -2.66 3.49
CA TYR A 90 3.38 -2.38 2.59
C TYR A 90 3.73 -1.26 1.62
N GLU A 91 3.04 -1.23 0.50
CA GLU A 91 3.15 -0.19 -0.50
C GLU A 91 1.81 0.51 -0.59
N THR A 92 1.83 1.81 -0.78
CA THR A 92 0.59 2.55 -0.96
C THR A 92 0.30 2.69 -2.45
N LYS A 93 -0.85 2.18 -2.87
CA LYS A 93 -1.28 2.26 -4.25
C LYS A 93 -2.72 2.69 -4.29
N ASP A 94 -3.04 3.70 -5.06
CA ASP A 94 -4.40 4.17 -5.23
C ASP A 94 -5.10 4.43 -3.90
N GLY A 95 -4.36 4.96 -2.95
CA GLY A 95 -4.92 5.25 -1.64
C GLY A 95 -5.05 4.08 -0.71
N LYS A 96 -4.57 2.91 -1.11
CA LYS A 96 -4.65 1.73 -0.27
C LYS A 96 -3.25 1.24 0.07
N ASN A 97 -3.08 0.77 1.28
CA ASN A 97 -1.82 0.17 1.71
C ASN A 97 -1.91 -1.33 1.47
N VAL A 98 -1.10 -1.84 0.59
CA VAL A 98 -1.13 -3.25 0.21
C VAL A 98 0.09 -3.96 0.77
N SER A 99 -0.13 -5.01 1.51
CA SER A 99 0.95 -5.75 2.16
C SER A 99 1.85 -6.43 1.15
N THR A 100 3.15 -6.31 1.33
CA THR A 100 4.14 -7.07 0.57
C THR A 100 4.85 -8.06 1.50
N TYR A 101 4.70 -7.91 2.79
CA TYR A 101 5.30 -8.82 3.75
C TYR A 101 4.47 -8.72 5.03
N PHE A 102 4.03 -9.81 5.56
CA PHE A 102 3.19 -9.81 6.74
C PHE A 102 3.49 -11.05 7.56
N ARG A 103 4.16 -10.87 8.68
CA ARG A 103 4.54 -12.00 9.50
C ARG A 103 4.43 -11.71 10.98
N LYS A 104 4.05 -12.73 11.73
CA LYS A 104 3.95 -12.66 13.16
C LYS A 104 5.36 -12.65 13.73
N THR A 105 5.64 -11.77 14.66
CA THR A 105 6.99 -11.64 15.20
C THR A 105 7.32 -12.69 16.22
N ALA A 106 6.33 -13.12 16.96
CA ALA A 106 6.56 -14.05 17.95
C ALA A 106 6.01 -15.35 17.59
N GLY A 107 6.58 -16.28 17.67
CA GLY A 107 5.96 -17.32 17.36
C GLY A 107 6.42 -18.31 16.94
N CYS A 108 6.46 -18.94 16.96
CA CYS A 108 6.80 -19.96 16.64
C CYS A 108 6.18 -20.90 16.17
#